data_66b28c8911d2fa956bbc52a0e30fbe7c
#
_entry.id   66b28c8911d2fa956bbc52a0e30fbe7c
#
_cell.length_a   1.000
_cell.length_b   1.000
_cell.length_c   1.000
_cell.angle_alpha   90.00
_cell.angle_beta   90.00
_cell.angle_gamma   90.00
#
_symmetry.space_group_name_H-M   'P 1'
#
loop_
_entity.id
_entity.type
_entity.pdbx_description
1 polymer ?
#
loop_
_entity_poly.entity_id
_entity_poly.type
_entity_poly.pdbx_seq_one_letter_code
_entity_poly.pdbx_strand_id
1 'polypeptide(L)'
;MSLRTNLRFESKSAVSWLTALWIFLMTAVFPYYMKNHYSQMGVRKFSFFLTVSLVCLIPAGVLAAGSWGKAFAAKVFWRMGKPESDAKTQTGVQAQAHSAACSLSNLDIAMLCYLAAMFLSWLFSVDRAAAWTGTDGWSMGLRTQVLLVLMYFLVSRYLIWWKWLLTVHMLASGGVFLLGILHRFSIDPLGMYQGLDESWQLLFLSTIGQASWYSGYICVALTAGAAVFFIAKDNRIRMAAGLYCMLGFGTVVTQNSDSAFAAMAFLFLGLFLAGCGNFDRMERFLETLLLMFGSFKLIGILQELFPAKAKQLGSLSEFFSKSMTTWIFFLIVCMGYIVLLLYRQKHEAAEIIRCGRTLRKIAVIGVVGLLLLFAVTILANTTGLLQKWFGVSSTDQYLLFNEYWGNSRGFSWSITAEKFAKLPLWRKLTGVGPDCYSVYCYADADLAGRLHHYFGQNQTLTNAHNEFLNQLFCTGGIGFAAFVGFLAAAVCRFWKNREKEPMALMGLLAVLVYSAHNFFCYQQVCCIPFLFLLIAMSENLVRKAAEK
;
A
#
# COMPACT_ATOMS: atom_id res chain seq x y z
N MET A 1 18.75 38.97 18.31
CA MET A 1 18.03 38.38 17.16
C MET A 1 18.67 37.09 16.63
N SER A 2 19.98 36.88 16.79
CA SER A 2 20.72 35.71 16.26
C SER A 2 20.50 34.37 16.97
N LEU A 3 20.35 34.34 18.29
CA LEU A 3 20.14 33.09 19.06
C LEU A 3 18.77 32.39 18.76
N ARG A 4 17.70 33.15 18.52
CA ARG A 4 16.37 32.59 18.24
C ARG A 4 16.25 32.01 16.82
N THR A 5 16.98 32.56 15.85
CA THR A 5 17.04 32.05 14.47
C THR A 5 17.88 30.77 14.41
N ASN A 6 18.99 30.70 15.13
CA ASN A 6 19.86 29.52 15.20
C ASN A 6 19.13 28.33 15.85
N LEU A 7 18.45 28.53 16.99
CA LEU A 7 17.66 27.48 17.66
C LEU A 7 16.50 26.94 16.80
N ARG A 8 15.89 27.77 15.93
CA ARG A 8 14.85 27.33 15.00
C ARG A 8 15.41 26.51 13.83
N PHE A 9 16.57 26.89 13.32
CA PHE A 9 17.24 26.15 12.25
C PHE A 9 17.73 24.80 12.78
N GLU A 10 18.31 24.76 13.97
CA GLU A 10 18.76 23.55 14.65
C GLU A 10 17.60 22.57 14.94
N SER A 11 16.45 23.06 15.43
CA SER A 11 15.31 22.18 15.71
C SER A 11 14.68 21.57 14.45
N LYS A 12 14.54 22.33 13.36
CA LYS A 12 14.07 21.79 12.08
C LYS A 12 15.05 20.78 11.50
N SER A 13 16.33 21.04 11.62
CA SER A 13 17.39 20.11 11.21
C SER A 13 17.32 18.82 12.01
N ALA A 14 17.20 18.88 13.34
CA ALA A 14 17.09 17.71 14.21
C ALA A 14 15.84 16.84 13.89
N VAL A 15 14.67 17.47 13.69
CA VAL A 15 13.45 16.73 13.26
C VAL A 15 13.67 16.04 11.92
N SER A 16 14.29 16.73 10.95
CA SER A 16 14.60 16.16 9.64
C SER A 16 15.56 14.98 9.73
N TRP A 17 16.59 15.06 10.58
CA TRP A 17 17.54 13.96 10.78
C TRP A 17 16.90 12.76 11.46
N LEU A 18 16.11 12.94 12.52
CA LEU A 18 15.40 11.86 13.19
C LEU A 18 14.39 11.17 12.26
N THR A 19 13.68 11.96 11.45
CA THR A 19 12.75 11.46 10.44
C THR A 19 13.49 10.67 9.35
N ALA A 20 14.62 11.17 8.86
CA ALA A 20 15.43 10.48 7.87
C ALA A 20 16.06 9.19 8.42
N LEU A 21 16.51 9.19 9.67
CA LEU A 21 17.01 8.00 10.35
C LEU A 21 15.91 6.94 10.47
N TRP A 22 14.68 7.33 10.86
CA TRP A 22 13.54 6.42 10.89
C TRP A 22 13.29 5.80 9.51
N ILE A 23 13.24 6.62 8.45
CA ILE A 23 13.03 6.13 7.07
C ILE A 23 14.15 5.17 6.69
N PHE A 24 15.41 5.51 6.94
CA PHE A 24 16.54 4.64 6.64
C PHE A 24 16.43 3.29 7.35
N LEU A 25 16.18 3.29 8.66
CA LEU A 25 16.05 2.06 9.45
C LEU A 25 14.85 1.21 8.97
N MET A 26 13.72 1.85 8.65
CA MET A 26 12.54 1.13 8.14
C MET A 26 12.71 0.62 6.72
N THR A 27 13.46 1.31 5.87
CA THR A 27 13.62 0.87 4.46
C THR A 27 14.81 -0.04 4.23
N ALA A 28 15.94 0.18 4.92
CA ALA A 28 17.17 -0.57 4.72
C ALA A 28 17.32 -1.75 5.69
N VAL A 29 16.88 -1.60 6.95
CA VAL A 29 17.14 -2.58 8.01
C VAL A 29 15.92 -3.45 8.30
N PHE A 30 14.75 -2.84 8.46
CA PHE A 30 13.52 -3.56 8.83
C PHE A 30 13.20 -4.75 7.90
N PRO A 31 13.29 -4.65 6.55
CA PRO A 31 12.96 -5.79 5.69
C PRO A 31 13.85 -7.01 5.97
N TYR A 32 15.09 -6.78 6.39
CA TYR A 32 16.09 -7.82 6.70
C TYR A 32 16.17 -8.17 8.17
N TYR A 33 15.48 -7.42 9.05
CA TYR A 33 15.51 -7.70 10.48
C TYR A 33 14.75 -8.99 10.80
N MET A 34 15.47 -9.98 11.28
CA MET A 34 14.97 -11.30 11.63
C MET A 34 15.81 -11.90 12.75
N LYS A 35 15.25 -12.86 13.46
CA LYS A 35 15.93 -13.66 14.49
C LYS A 35 15.26 -15.04 14.53
N ASN A 36 16.04 -16.12 14.42
CA ASN A 36 15.54 -17.48 14.34
C ASN A 36 14.61 -17.71 13.12
N HIS A 37 15.08 -17.33 11.92
CA HIS A 37 14.41 -17.58 10.64
C HIS A 37 12.97 -17.05 10.62
N TYR A 38 11.97 -17.84 10.25
CA TYR A 38 10.56 -17.43 10.18
C TYR A 38 9.81 -17.48 11.52
N SER A 39 10.42 -18.02 12.59
CA SER A 39 9.75 -18.10 13.89
C SER A 39 9.42 -16.73 14.45
N GLN A 40 8.16 -16.50 14.82
CA GLN A 40 7.65 -15.26 15.40
C GLN A 40 8.00 -13.98 14.58
N MET A 41 8.12 -14.11 13.26
CA MET A 41 8.59 -13.03 12.38
C MET A 41 7.76 -11.74 12.57
N GLY A 42 6.43 -11.82 12.61
CA GLY A 42 5.54 -10.67 12.80
C GLY A 42 5.81 -9.92 14.10
N VAL A 43 5.91 -10.66 15.22
CA VAL A 43 6.20 -10.09 16.56
C VAL A 43 7.54 -9.37 16.58
N ARG A 44 8.56 -9.96 15.97
CA ARG A 44 9.91 -9.37 15.93
C ARG A 44 9.99 -8.14 15.04
N LYS A 45 9.40 -8.21 13.87
CA LYS A 45 9.30 -7.04 12.99
C LYS A 45 8.52 -5.91 13.65
N PHE A 46 7.45 -6.25 14.37
CA PHE A 46 6.71 -5.25 15.14
C PHE A 46 7.56 -4.65 16.27
N SER A 47 8.30 -5.47 17.01
CA SER A 47 9.21 -4.97 18.06
C SER A 47 10.24 -4.00 17.48
N PHE A 48 10.82 -4.30 16.33
CA PHE A 48 11.74 -3.39 15.63
C PHE A 48 11.03 -2.07 15.23
N PHE A 49 9.88 -2.18 14.56
CA PHE A 49 9.08 -1.01 14.18
C PHE A 49 8.75 -0.12 15.38
N LEU A 50 8.29 -0.73 16.47
CA LEU A 50 7.93 -0.01 17.70
C LEU A 50 9.14 0.69 18.29
N THR A 51 10.27 -0.02 18.47
CA THR A 51 11.50 0.54 19.05
C THR A 51 12.01 1.71 18.22
N VAL A 52 12.14 1.53 16.90
CA VAL A 52 12.62 2.60 16.01
C VAL A 52 11.66 3.79 15.99
N SER A 53 10.34 3.53 16.06
CA SER A 53 9.35 4.60 16.10
C SER A 53 9.38 5.37 17.43
N LEU A 54 9.53 4.70 18.56
CA LEU A 54 9.67 5.36 19.86
C LEU A 54 10.95 6.20 19.94
N VAL A 55 12.05 5.68 19.44
CA VAL A 55 13.36 6.37 19.49
C VAL A 55 13.45 7.55 18.51
N CYS A 56 12.87 7.43 17.32
CA CYS A 56 13.00 8.45 16.28
C CYS A 56 11.78 9.38 16.20
N LEU A 57 10.54 8.82 16.16
CA LEU A 57 9.36 9.63 15.87
C LEU A 57 8.85 10.40 17.10
N ILE A 58 8.95 9.84 18.31
CA ILE A 58 8.48 10.54 19.51
C ILE A 58 9.34 11.77 19.78
N PRO A 59 10.69 11.69 19.84
CA PRO A 59 11.51 12.91 20.01
C PRO A 59 11.32 13.90 18.86
N ALA A 60 11.22 13.43 17.61
CA ALA A 60 10.94 14.31 16.47
C ALA A 60 9.61 15.03 16.61
N GLY A 61 8.56 14.31 17.09
CA GLY A 61 7.23 14.86 17.35
C GLY A 61 7.24 15.92 18.45
N VAL A 62 7.94 15.67 19.56
CA VAL A 62 8.10 16.64 20.66
C VAL A 62 8.81 17.91 20.19
N LEU A 63 9.90 17.78 19.44
CA LEU A 63 10.63 18.91 18.85
C LEU A 63 9.76 19.69 17.85
N ALA A 64 9.02 18.99 17.01
CA ALA A 64 8.08 19.59 16.05
C ALA A 64 6.95 20.34 16.77
N ALA A 65 6.31 19.74 17.79
CA ALA A 65 5.27 20.36 18.58
C ALA A 65 5.76 21.62 19.31
N GLY A 66 6.97 21.59 19.89
CA GLY A 66 7.60 22.74 20.51
C GLY A 66 7.83 23.91 19.54
N SER A 67 8.18 23.61 18.28
CA SER A 67 8.34 24.63 17.24
C SER A 67 6.97 25.21 16.79
N TRP A 68 5.92 24.41 16.75
CA TRP A 68 4.56 24.82 16.40
C TRP A 68 3.92 25.64 17.50
N GLY A 69 4.07 25.24 18.77
CA GLY A 69 3.58 25.98 19.92
C GLY A 69 4.16 27.40 19.98
N LYS A 70 5.48 27.54 19.73
CA LYS A 70 6.15 28.86 19.66
C LYS A 70 5.63 29.69 18.48
N ALA A 71 5.38 29.09 17.33
CA ALA A 71 4.83 29.78 16.16
C ALA A 71 3.38 30.24 16.39
N PHE A 72 2.56 29.40 17.03
CA PHE A 72 1.18 29.71 17.40
C PHE A 72 1.11 30.83 18.45
N ALA A 73 1.89 30.73 19.51
CA ALA A 73 1.99 31.76 20.54
C ALA A 73 2.42 33.11 19.93
N ALA A 74 3.43 33.10 19.04
CA ALA A 74 3.85 34.31 18.35
C ALA A 74 2.72 34.93 17.50
N LYS A 75 1.89 34.09 16.83
CA LYS A 75 0.76 34.54 16.00
C LYS A 75 -0.37 35.12 16.85
N VAL A 76 -0.65 34.52 18.01
CA VAL A 76 -1.66 35.01 18.96
C VAL A 76 -1.20 36.33 19.58
N PHE A 77 0.05 36.42 20.07
CA PHE A 77 0.61 37.66 20.61
C PHE A 77 0.65 38.79 19.59
N TRP A 78 0.91 38.46 18.30
CA TRP A 78 0.93 39.45 17.22
C TRP A 78 -0.45 40.00 16.89
N ARG A 79 -1.51 39.17 16.99
CA ARG A 79 -2.90 39.61 16.84
C ARG A 79 -3.40 40.49 18.01
N MET A 80 -2.81 40.36 19.17
CA MET A 80 -3.21 41.11 20.37
C MET A 80 -2.47 42.43 20.54
N GLY A 81 -1.40 42.74 19.80
CA GLY A 81 -0.46 43.77 20.19
C GLY A 81 0.07 44.79 19.20
N LYS A 82 -0.51 45.01 17.99
CA LYS A 82 -0.02 46.09 17.12
C LYS A 82 -1.06 46.70 16.20
N PRO A 83 -1.00 48.04 15.97
CA PRO A 83 -1.75 48.73 14.93
C PRO A 83 -1.18 48.47 13.54
N GLU A 84 -2.02 48.55 12.53
CA GLU A 84 -1.93 48.07 11.14
C GLU A 84 -0.85 48.75 10.26
N SER A 85 -0.12 49.76 10.75
CA SER A 85 0.71 50.65 9.91
C SER A 85 2.13 50.17 9.58
N ASP A 86 2.75 49.23 10.38
CA ASP A 86 4.15 48.87 10.20
C ASP A 86 4.42 47.48 9.58
N ALA A 87 3.38 46.86 9.02
CA ALA A 87 3.38 45.44 8.63
C ALA A 87 3.87 45.12 7.20
N LYS A 88 4.15 46.11 6.36
CA LYS A 88 4.24 45.87 4.89
C LYS A 88 5.62 45.55 4.32
N THR A 89 6.75 45.66 5.07
CA THR A 89 8.05 45.69 4.35
C THR A 89 9.08 44.62 4.69
N GLN A 90 8.99 43.84 5.77
CA GLN A 90 10.04 42.83 6.09
C GLN A 90 9.54 41.46 6.58
N THR A 91 8.25 41.27 6.78
CA THR A 91 7.67 40.01 7.32
C THR A 91 6.92 39.16 6.32
N GLY A 92 6.66 39.68 5.12
CA GLY A 92 5.82 39.01 4.11
C GLY A 92 6.32 37.63 3.69
N VAL A 93 7.60 37.50 3.38
CA VAL A 93 8.17 36.23 2.89
C VAL A 93 8.32 35.19 4.01
N GLN A 94 8.69 35.61 5.22
CA GLN A 94 8.80 34.68 6.35
C GLN A 94 7.44 34.28 6.94
N ALA A 95 6.44 35.17 6.91
CA ALA A 95 5.07 34.88 7.30
C ALA A 95 4.37 33.95 6.31
N GLN A 96 4.61 34.11 5.01
CA GLN A 96 4.08 33.20 3.96
C GLN A 96 4.68 31.79 4.07
N ALA A 97 5.98 31.64 4.25
CA ALA A 97 6.61 30.33 4.45
C ALA A 97 6.12 29.62 5.72
N HIS A 98 5.82 30.37 6.79
CA HIS A 98 5.23 29.82 8.00
C HIS A 98 3.73 29.48 7.87
N SER A 99 2.99 30.23 7.06
CA SER A 99 1.58 29.95 6.76
C SER A 99 1.42 28.65 5.96
N ALA A 100 2.29 28.39 5.00
CA ALA A 100 2.26 27.18 4.18
C ALA A 100 2.58 25.92 4.98
N ALA A 101 3.55 25.97 5.91
CA ALA A 101 3.88 24.83 6.78
C ALA A 101 2.77 24.46 7.78
N CYS A 102 1.89 25.39 8.13
CA CYS A 102 0.77 25.20 9.04
C CYS A 102 -0.56 24.93 8.32
N SER A 103 -0.62 25.00 6.99
CA SER A 103 -1.86 24.72 6.27
C SER A 103 -2.12 23.20 6.23
N LEU A 104 -3.34 22.81 6.65
CA LEU A 104 -3.81 21.43 6.51
C LEU A 104 -4.36 21.21 5.11
N SER A 105 -3.89 20.16 4.44
CA SER A 105 -4.50 19.68 3.20
C SER A 105 -5.73 18.82 3.51
N ASN A 106 -6.59 18.58 2.51
CA ASN A 106 -7.70 17.65 2.67
C ASN A 106 -7.23 16.23 3.06
N LEU A 107 -6.04 15.83 2.62
CA LEU A 107 -5.43 14.56 3.03
C LEU A 107 -5.05 14.58 4.51
N ASP A 108 -4.49 15.68 5.02
CA ASP A 108 -4.18 15.81 6.45
C ASP A 108 -5.44 15.72 7.31
N ILE A 109 -6.51 16.41 6.89
CA ILE A 109 -7.80 16.38 7.60
C ILE A 109 -8.35 14.95 7.61
N ALA A 110 -8.35 14.26 6.46
CA ALA A 110 -8.79 12.88 6.37
C ALA A 110 -7.96 11.94 7.25
N MET A 111 -6.64 12.14 7.33
CA MET A 111 -5.74 11.39 8.21
C MET A 111 -6.06 11.62 9.69
N LEU A 112 -6.35 12.85 10.09
CA LEU A 112 -6.77 13.17 11.45
C LEU A 112 -8.16 12.58 11.77
N CYS A 113 -9.11 12.65 10.84
CA CYS A 113 -10.42 12.01 10.98
C CYS A 113 -10.29 10.49 11.14
N TYR A 114 -9.40 9.86 10.37
CA TYR A 114 -9.10 8.44 10.52
C TYR A 114 -8.56 8.12 11.93
N LEU A 115 -7.58 8.87 12.41
CA LEU A 115 -7.04 8.68 13.76
C LEU A 115 -8.09 8.92 14.85
N ALA A 116 -8.92 9.95 14.71
CA ALA A 116 -10.01 10.23 15.65
C ALA A 116 -11.05 9.10 15.67
N ALA A 117 -11.39 8.53 14.52
CA ALA A 117 -12.29 7.38 14.43
C ALA A 117 -11.69 6.11 15.05
N MET A 118 -10.38 5.87 14.88
CA MET A 118 -9.66 4.80 15.56
C MET A 118 -9.66 4.98 17.09
N PHE A 119 -9.45 6.21 17.56
CA PHE A 119 -9.52 6.55 18.99
C PHE A 119 -10.93 6.33 19.56
N LEU A 120 -11.97 6.75 18.82
CA LEU A 120 -13.37 6.53 19.20
C LEU A 120 -13.66 5.03 19.31
N SER A 121 -13.24 4.23 18.32
CA SER A 121 -13.42 2.78 18.34
C SER A 121 -12.68 2.12 19.51
N TRP A 122 -11.45 2.58 19.82
CA TRP A 122 -10.70 2.11 20.98
C TRP A 122 -11.43 2.42 22.32
N LEU A 123 -12.00 3.60 22.45
CA LEU A 123 -12.72 4.02 23.65
C LEU A 123 -13.91 3.10 23.96
N PHE A 124 -14.60 2.63 22.91
CA PHE A 124 -15.76 1.76 22.98
C PHE A 124 -15.45 0.28 22.67
N SER A 125 -14.17 -0.12 22.66
CA SER A 125 -13.75 -1.48 22.34
C SER A 125 -14.24 -2.50 23.36
N VAL A 126 -14.29 -3.77 22.93
CA VAL A 126 -14.60 -4.92 23.79
C VAL A 126 -13.47 -5.20 24.78
N ASP A 127 -12.24 -4.91 24.39
CA ASP A 127 -11.04 -4.99 25.22
C ASP A 127 -10.10 -3.83 24.85
N ARG A 128 -9.94 -2.87 25.78
CA ARG A 128 -9.11 -1.68 25.55
C ARG A 128 -7.61 -1.98 25.50
N ALA A 129 -7.16 -2.98 26.22
CA ALA A 129 -5.75 -3.36 26.22
C ALA A 129 -5.38 -4.03 24.89
N ALA A 130 -6.19 -4.99 24.43
CA ALA A 130 -6.05 -5.61 23.14
C ALA A 130 -6.18 -4.59 21.99
N ALA A 131 -7.19 -3.70 22.05
CA ALA A 131 -7.38 -2.65 21.04
C ALA A 131 -6.25 -1.61 21.00
N TRP A 132 -5.50 -1.42 22.10
CA TRP A 132 -4.32 -0.57 22.15
C TRP A 132 -3.11 -1.24 21.50
N THR A 133 -2.85 -2.49 21.86
CA THR A 133 -1.66 -3.24 21.37
C THR A 133 -1.85 -3.85 20.00
N GLY A 134 -3.05 -4.32 19.70
CA GLY A 134 -3.38 -5.16 18.55
C GLY A 134 -3.07 -6.63 18.81
N THR A 135 -3.54 -7.49 17.90
CA THR A 135 -3.30 -8.94 17.90
C THR A 135 -1.83 -9.26 17.63
N ASP A 136 -1.26 -10.18 18.38
CA ASP A 136 0.13 -10.60 18.23
C ASP A 136 0.44 -11.06 16.80
N GLY A 137 1.57 -10.58 16.28
CA GLY A 137 2.02 -10.81 14.91
C GLY A 137 1.50 -9.78 13.89
N TRP A 138 0.31 -9.21 14.09
CA TRP A 138 -0.27 -8.15 13.24
C TRP A 138 -0.06 -6.77 13.85
N SER A 139 -0.41 -6.62 15.11
CA SER A 139 -0.18 -5.45 15.98
C SER A 139 -0.73 -4.14 15.41
N MET A 140 -1.96 -4.19 14.86
CA MET A 140 -2.62 -3.05 14.21
C MET A 140 -3.54 -2.26 15.14
N GLY A 141 -3.35 -2.39 16.47
CA GLY A 141 -4.06 -1.60 17.47
C GLY A 141 -3.79 -0.09 17.37
N LEU A 142 -4.52 0.68 18.21
CA LEU A 142 -4.46 2.15 18.18
C LEU A 142 -3.03 2.71 18.29
N ARG A 143 -2.18 2.09 19.11
CA ARG A 143 -0.77 2.48 19.28
C ARG A 143 -0.03 2.56 17.94
N THR A 144 -0.20 1.56 17.11
CA THR A 144 0.42 1.50 15.78
C THR A 144 -0.15 2.58 14.86
N GLN A 145 -1.46 2.80 14.88
CA GLN A 145 -2.11 3.83 14.07
C GLN A 145 -1.63 5.25 14.45
N VAL A 146 -1.45 5.52 15.75
CA VAL A 146 -0.86 6.79 16.23
C VAL A 146 0.55 7.00 15.67
N LEU A 147 1.41 5.97 15.73
CA LEU A 147 2.77 6.07 15.21
C LEU A 147 2.82 6.26 13.69
N LEU A 148 1.93 5.60 12.93
CA LEU A 148 1.82 5.76 11.49
C LEU A 148 1.37 7.18 11.10
N VAL A 149 0.37 7.71 11.78
CA VAL A 149 -0.11 9.09 11.55
C VAL A 149 0.95 10.11 11.97
N LEU A 150 1.62 9.91 13.11
CA LEU A 150 2.75 10.76 13.51
C LEU A 150 3.86 10.77 12.45
N MET A 151 4.26 9.60 11.97
CA MET A 151 5.22 9.46 10.88
C MET A 151 4.77 10.20 9.63
N TYR A 152 3.51 10.05 9.21
CA TYR A 152 2.98 10.78 8.06
C TYR A 152 3.15 12.30 8.23
N PHE A 153 2.80 12.86 9.38
CA PHE A 153 2.93 14.29 9.63
C PHE A 153 4.39 14.76 9.67
N LEU A 154 5.30 13.97 10.23
CA LEU A 154 6.73 14.31 10.28
C LEU A 154 7.37 14.24 8.88
N VAL A 155 7.16 13.15 8.16
CA VAL A 155 7.73 12.96 6.81
C VAL A 155 7.17 13.98 5.83
N SER A 156 5.85 14.18 5.80
CA SER A 156 5.21 15.10 4.85
C SER A 156 5.65 16.57 5.02
N ARG A 157 6.22 16.94 6.17
CA ARG A 157 6.61 18.32 6.49
C ARG A 157 8.11 18.55 6.61
N TYR A 158 8.86 17.55 7.08
CA TYR A 158 10.29 17.75 7.44
C TYR A 158 11.27 16.96 6.58
N LEU A 159 10.81 16.07 5.69
CA LEU A 159 11.70 15.29 4.83
C LEU A 159 12.48 16.19 3.85
N ILE A 160 13.83 16.09 3.88
CA ILE A 160 14.74 16.84 3.00
C ILE A 160 15.38 15.92 1.95
N TRP A 161 15.95 14.79 2.36
CA TRP A 161 16.76 13.90 1.51
C TRP A 161 15.95 12.81 0.81
N TRP A 162 14.81 13.15 0.23
CA TRP A 162 13.88 12.17 -0.33
C TRP A 162 14.49 11.31 -1.45
N LYS A 163 15.34 11.89 -2.33
CA LYS A 163 15.96 11.15 -3.44
C LYS A 163 16.85 10.02 -2.95
N TRP A 164 17.74 10.35 -1.98
CA TRP A 164 18.63 9.35 -1.40
C TRP A 164 17.86 8.26 -0.66
N LEU A 165 16.90 8.64 0.16
CA LEU A 165 16.07 7.69 0.92
C LEU A 165 15.21 6.81 0.01
N LEU A 166 14.71 7.35 -1.10
CA LEU A 166 13.99 6.58 -2.12
C LEU A 166 14.93 5.58 -2.81
N THR A 167 16.18 5.99 -3.11
CA THR A 167 17.19 5.08 -3.67
C THR A 167 17.51 3.95 -2.70
N VAL A 168 17.70 4.25 -1.41
CA VAL A 168 17.90 3.23 -0.37
C VAL A 168 16.72 2.27 -0.29
N HIS A 169 15.49 2.80 -0.32
CA HIS A 169 14.27 1.98 -0.34
C HIS A 169 14.25 1.03 -1.55
N MET A 170 14.54 1.51 -2.74
CA MET A 170 14.55 0.69 -3.95
C MET A 170 15.66 -0.36 -3.93
N LEU A 171 16.87 -0.03 -3.46
CA LEU A 171 17.96 -1.01 -3.35
C LEU A 171 17.63 -2.10 -2.34
N ALA A 172 17.14 -1.73 -1.17
CA ALA A 172 16.79 -2.68 -0.13
C ALA A 172 15.60 -3.58 -0.55
N SER A 173 14.53 -3.00 -1.07
CA SER A 173 13.39 -3.79 -1.57
C SER A 173 13.75 -4.64 -2.79
N GLY A 174 14.63 -4.18 -3.66
CA GLY A 174 15.18 -4.96 -4.77
C GLY A 174 15.91 -6.22 -4.30
N GLY A 175 16.68 -6.12 -3.21
CA GLY A 175 17.30 -7.28 -2.56
C GLY A 175 16.26 -8.25 -1.99
N VAL A 176 15.18 -7.74 -1.37
CA VAL A 176 14.06 -8.57 -0.91
C VAL A 176 13.38 -9.30 -2.07
N PHE A 177 13.21 -8.63 -3.23
CA PHE A 177 12.66 -9.23 -4.44
C PHE A 177 13.55 -10.36 -4.96
N LEU A 178 14.84 -10.10 -5.05
CA LEU A 178 15.82 -11.10 -5.49
C LEU A 178 15.83 -12.33 -4.58
N LEU A 179 15.85 -12.14 -3.25
CA LEU A 179 15.77 -13.25 -2.29
C LEU A 179 14.51 -14.09 -2.47
N GLY A 180 13.35 -13.47 -2.73
CA GLY A 180 12.11 -14.20 -3.01
C GLY A 180 12.18 -15.03 -4.28
N ILE A 181 12.79 -14.51 -5.33
CA ILE A 181 13.04 -15.26 -6.57
C ILE A 181 13.98 -16.44 -6.29
N LEU A 182 15.11 -16.20 -5.60
CA LEU A 182 16.08 -17.24 -5.26
C LEU A 182 15.45 -18.37 -4.44
N HIS A 183 14.62 -18.04 -3.45
CA HIS A 183 13.88 -19.00 -2.65
C HIS A 183 12.96 -19.91 -3.50
N ARG A 184 12.39 -19.38 -4.57
CA ARG A 184 11.57 -20.16 -5.50
C ARG A 184 12.38 -21.17 -6.31
N PHE A 185 13.69 -20.95 -6.44
CA PHE A 185 14.63 -21.87 -7.06
C PHE A 185 15.46 -22.66 -6.03
N SER A 186 14.97 -22.84 -4.81
CA SER A 186 15.61 -23.57 -3.74
C SER A 186 17.01 -23.04 -3.37
N ILE A 187 17.27 -21.76 -3.63
CA ILE A 187 18.49 -21.06 -3.25
C ILE A 187 18.19 -20.21 -2.03
N ASP A 188 18.70 -20.62 -0.88
CA ASP A 188 18.48 -19.94 0.41
C ASP A 188 19.81 -19.44 1.00
N PRO A 189 20.30 -18.27 0.54
CA PRO A 189 21.62 -17.78 0.94
C PRO A 189 21.68 -17.33 2.41
N LEU A 190 20.51 -17.14 3.06
CA LEU A 190 20.41 -16.71 4.45
C LEU A 190 20.01 -17.83 5.41
N GLY A 191 19.83 -19.06 4.90
CA GLY A 191 19.44 -20.22 5.70
C GLY A 191 18.02 -20.08 6.31
N MET A 192 17.11 -19.34 5.67
CA MET A 192 15.78 -19.06 6.20
C MET A 192 14.89 -20.30 6.37
N TYR A 193 15.15 -21.35 5.58
CA TYR A 193 14.38 -22.59 5.59
C TYR A 193 14.91 -23.65 6.56
N GLN A 194 15.98 -23.36 7.32
CA GLN A 194 16.49 -24.30 8.33
C GLN A 194 15.42 -24.60 9.39
N GLY A 195 15.10 -25.88 9.56
CA GLY A 195 14.07 -26.34 10.49
C GLY A 195 12.62 -26.08 10.08
N LEU A 196 12.38 -25.66 8.82
CA LEU A 196 11.05 -25.48 8.28
C LEU A 196 10.67 -26.64 7.36
N ASP A 197 9.53 -27.27 7.61
CA ASP A 197 8.98 -28.36 6.78
C ASP A 197 8.79 -27.91 5.33
N GLU A 198 8.99 -28.80 4.37
CA GLU A 198 8.89 -28.49 2.94
C GLU A 198 7.53 -27.90 2.54
N SER A 199 6.44 -28.36 3.13
CA SER A 199 5.10 -27.85 2.90
C SER A 199 4.97 -26.36 3.24
N TRP A 200 5.65 -25.90 4.28
CA TRP A 200 5.67 -24.50 4.69
C TRP A 200 6.62 -23.63 3.85
N GLN A 201 7.67 -24.22 3.24
CA GLN A 201 8.60 -23.47 2.39
C GLN A 201 7.95 -22.88 1.14
N LEU A 202 6.79 -23.40 0.72
CA LEU A 202 6.01 -22.80 -0.38
C LEU A 202 5.27 -21.53 0.03
N LEU A 203 4.98 -21.40 1.34
CA LEU A 203 4.17 -20.30 1.90
C LEU A 203 5.02 -19.18 2.51
N PHE A 204 6.32 -19.42 2.77
CA PHE A 204 7.23 -18.43 3.35
C PHE A 204 8.32 -18.06 2.36
N LEU A 205 8.53 -16.77 2.13
CA LEU A 205 9.42 -16.25 1.10
C LEU A 205 10.23 -15.06 1.59
N SER A 206 11.46 -14.97 1.09
CA SER A 206 12.37 -13.86 1.38
C SER A 206 12.55 -13.65 2.87
N THR A 207 12.79 -12.43 3.30
CA THR A 207 12.93 -12.01 4.69
C THR A 207 11.67 -11.35 5.26
N ILE A 208 10.56 -11.37 4.51
CA ILE A 208 9.27 -10.82 4.94
C ILE A 208 8.37 -11.92 5.53
N GLY A 209 8.45 -13.13 5.01
CA GLY A 209 7.78 -14.29 5.57
C GLY A 209 6.59 -14.78 4.74
N GLN A 210 5.43 -14.92 5.37
CA GLN A 210 4.25 -15.54 4.79
C GLN A 210 3.81 -14.85 3.48
N ALA A 211 3.34 -15.64 2.49
CA ALA A 211 3.08 -15.21 1.11
C ALA A 211 2.19 -13.96 1.00
N SER A 212 1.14 -13.83 1.83
CA SER A 212 0.28 -12.64 1.80
C SER A 212 0.97 -11.38 2.35
N TRP A 213 1.88 -11.53 3.34
CA TRP A 213 2.69 -10.40 3.84
C TRP A 213 3.71 -9.97 2.81
N TYR A 214 4.37 -10.98 2.23
CA TYR A 214 5.36 -10.77 1.19
C TYR A 214 4.72 -10.07 -0.03
N SER A 215 3.59 -10.58 -0.52
CA SER A 215 2.88 -9.97 -1.65
C SER A 215 2.44 -8.53 -1.36
N GLY A 216 1.92 -8.24 -0.16
CA GLY A 216 1.56 -6.88 0.25
C GLY A 216 2.76 -5.93 0.24
N TYR A 217 3.89 -6.37 0.80
CA TYR A 217 5.12 -5.60 0.81
C TYR A 217 5.65 -5.31 -0.60
N ILE A 218 5.82 -6.36 -1.43
CA ILE A 218 6.39 -6.20 -2.79
C ILE A 218 5.51 -5.32 -3.67
N CYS A 219 4.19 -5.48 -3.59
CA CYS A 219 3.26 -4.70 -4.39
C CYS A 219 3.35 -3.20 -4.06
N VAL A 220 3.41 -2.83 -2.78
CA VAL A 220 3.56 -1.43 -2.37
C VAL A 220 4.97 -0.91 -2.71
N ALA A 221 6.03 -1.66 -2.41
CA ALA A 221 7.40 -1.24 -2.69
C ALA A 221 7.66 -1.03 -4.18
N LEU A 222 7.11 -1.90 -5.05
CA LEU A 222 7.25 -1.82 -6.50
C LEU A 222 6.74 -0.49 -7.07
N THR A 223 5.75 0.15 -6.44
CA THR A 223 5.18 1.41 -6.93
C THR A 223 6.18 2.55 -6.97
N ALA A 224 7.19 2.54 -6.09
CA ALA A 224 8.27 3.51 -6.10
C ALA A 224 9.09 3.44 -7.40
N GLY A 225 9.53 2.24 -7.77
CA GLY A 225 10.28 2.02 -9.01
C GLY A 225 9.44 2.26 -10.26
N ALA A 226 8.18 1.80 -10.26
CA ALA A 226 7.26 2.02 -11.37
C ALA A 226 7.01 3.52 -11.61
N ALA A 227 6.83 4.32 -10.54
CA ALA A 227 6.69 5.77 -10.68
C ALA A 227 7.99 6.41 -11.21
N VAL A 228 9.16 6.03 -10.68
CA VAL A 228 10.45 6.55 -11.17
C VAL A 228 10.67 6.17 -12.64
N PHE A 229 10.42 4.92 -13.04
CA PHE A 229 10.55 4.48 -14.43
C PHE A 229 9.64 5.28 -15.37
N PHE A 230 8.41 5.50 -14.95
CA PHE A 230 7.39 6.18 -15.75
C PHE A 230 7.68 7.67 -15.98
N ILE A 231 8.37 8.35 -15.03
CA ILE A 231 8.60 9.80 -15.09
C ILE A 231 10.04 10.20 -15.40
N ALA A 232 11.02 9.29 -15.22
CA ALA A 232 12.43 9.63 -15.37
C ALA A 232 12.77 10.07 -16.81
N LYS A 233 13.42 11.23 -16.93
CA LYS A 233 13.94 11.75 -18.19
C LYS A 233 15.38 11.25 -18.46
N ASP A 234 16.15 11.04 -17.40
CA ASP A 234 17.52 10.51 -17.48
C ASP A 234 17.48 9.00 -17.77
N ASN A 235 18.14 8.59 -18.85
CA ASN A 235 18.17 7.19 -19.30
C ASN A 235 18.81 6.24 -18.27
N ARG A 236 19.82 6.69 -17.50
CA ARG A 236 20.49 5.86 -16.50
C ARG A 236 19.56 5.58 -15.33
N ILE A 237 18.84 6.60 -14.85
CA ILE A 237 17.83 6.46 -13.79
C ILE A 237 16.71 5.55 -14.28
N ARG A 238 16.25 5.73 -15.51
CA ARG A 238 15.22 4.90 -16.14
C ARG A 238 15.63 3.43 -16.24
N MET A 239 16.85 3.16 -16.74
CA MET A 239 17.37 1.79 -16.82
C MET A 239 17.45 1.13 -15.44
N ALA A 240 17.97 1.83 -14.44
CA ALA A 240 18.04 1.32 -13.06
C ALA A 240 16.64 1.03 -12.50
N ALA A 241 15.68 1.94 -12.72
CA ALA A 241 14.28 1.73 -12.32
C ALA A 241 13.61 0.59 -13.10
N GLY A 242 13.95 0.42 -14.40
CA GLY A 242 13.50 -0.69 -15.23
C GLY A 242 13.98 -2.03 -14.70
N LEU A 243 15.26 -2.16 -14.35
CA LEU A 243 15.82 -3.37 -13.73
C LEU A 243 15.14 -3.68 -12.38
N TYR A 244 14.91 -2.65 -11.57
CA TYR A 244 14.15 -2.81 -10.33
C TYR A 244 12.73 -3.31 -10.59
N CYS A 245 12.03 -2.75 -11.59
CA CYS A 245 10.69 -3.22 -11.99
C CYS A 245 10.72 -4.66 -12.50
N MET A 246 11.73 -5.05 -13.29
CA MET A 246 11.88 -6.45 -13.73
C MET A 246 12.03 -7.41 -12.55
N LEU A 247 12.85 -7.10 -11.56
CA LEU A 247 12.94 -7.89 -10.34
C LEU A 247 11.61 -7.93 -9.59
N GLY A 248 10.93 -6.79 -9.46
CA GLY A 248 9.63 -6.69 -8.81
C GLY A 248 8.56 -7.52 -9.52
N PHE A 249 8.46 -7.46 -10.84
CA PHE A 249 7.53 -8.29 -11.60
C PHE A 249 7.90 -9.78 -11.56
N GLY A 250 9.19 -10.12 -11.64
CA GLY A 250 9.66 -11.49 -11.45
C GLY A 250 9.26 -12.06 -10.09
N THR A 251 9.37 -11.25 -9.03
CA THR A 251 8.96 -11.68 -7.70
C THR A 251 7.43 -11.75 -7.53
N VAL A 252 6.64 -10.94 -8.28
CA VAL A 252 5.17 -11.08 -8.31
C VAL A 252 4.74 -12.46 -8.83
N VAL A 253 5.46 -13.03 -9.77
CA VAL A 253 5.18 -14.39 -10.27
C VAL A 253 5.68 -15.47 -9.30
N THR A 254 6.80 -15.25 -8.63
CA THR A 254 7.40 -16.25 -7.75
C THR A 254 6.79 -16.29 -6.35
N GLN A 255 6.05 -15.24 -5.95
CA GLN A 255 5.26 -15.23 -4.71
C GLN A 255 3.98 -16.08 -4.89
N ASN A 256 3.38 -16.52 -3.82
CA ASN A 256 2.30 -17.51 -3.87
C ASN A 256 0.96 -16.95 -3.33
N SER A 257 0.59 -15.71 -3.77
CA SER A 257 -0.67 -15.06 -3.41
C SER A 257 -1.30 -14.36 -4.60
N ASP A 258 -2.52 -14.76 -4.98
CA ASP A 258 -3.23 -14.23 -6.14
C ASP A 258 -3.62 -12.75 -6.01
N SER A 259 -3.70 -12.23 -4.78
CA SER A 259 -3.96 -10.81 -4.51
C SER A 259 -2.93 -9.86 -5.14
N ALA A 260 -1.70 -10.34 -5.40
CA ALA A 260 -0.69 -9.55 -6.09
C ALA A 260 -1.07 -9.26 -7.55
N PHE A 261 -1.74 -10.18 -8.24
CA PHE A 261 -2.19 -9.92 -9.62
C PHE A 261 -3.31 -8.89 -9.67
N ALA A 262 -4.24 -8.90 -8.69
CA ALA A 262 -5.23 -7.83 -8.54
C ALA A 262 -4.54 -6.47 -8.30
N ALA A 263 -3.53 -6.42 -7.44
CA ALA A 263 -2.72 -5.24 -7.20
C ALA A 263 -2.02 -4.74 -8.48
N MET A 264 -1.46 -5.65 -9.31
CA MET A 264 -0.84 -5.29 -10.58
C MET A 264 -1.87 -4.72 -11.58
N ALA A 265 -3.08 -5.25 -11.65
CA ALA A 265 -4.13 -4.68 -12.50
C ALA A 265 -4.40 -3.21 -12.14
N PHE A 266 -4.44 -2.87 -10.85
CA PHE A 266 -4.63 -1.48 -10.42
C PHE A 266 -3.38 -0.61 -10.57
N LEU A 267 -2.16 -1.19 -10.49
CA LEU A 267 -0.93 -0.49 -10.87
C LEU A 267 -1.00 -0.03 -12.33
N PHE A 268 -1.33 -0.95 -13.23
CA PHE A 268 -1.40 -0.66 -14.66
C PHE A 268 -2.58 0.25 -15.02
N LEU A 269 -3.71 0.11 -14.34
CA LEU A 269 -4.80 1.08 -14.47
C LEU A 269 -4.34 2.49 -14.10
N GLY A 270 -3.65 2.66 -12.98
CA GLY A 270 -3.10 3.95 -12.54
C GLY A 270 -2.11 4.56 -13.54
N LEU A 271 -1.18 3.74 -14.04
CA LEU A 271 -0.19 4.14 -15.06
C LEU A 271 -0.87 4.50 -16.39
N PHE A 272 -1.83 3.69 -16.85
CA PHE A 272 -2.60 3.97 -18.07
C PHE A 272 -3.35 5.30 -17.97
N LEU A 273 -4.11 5.50 -16.90
CA LEU A 273 -4.86 6.73 -16.68
C LEU A 273 -3.93 7.95 -16.60
N ALA A 274 -2.75 7.81 -16.00
CA ALA A 274 -1.75 8.89 -15.96
C ALA A 274 -1.07 9.11 -17.31
N GLY A 275 -0.94 8.07 -18.14
CA GLY A 275 -0.37 8.10 -19.48
C GLY A 275 -1.29 8.70 -20.53
N CYS A 276 -2.62 8.53 -20.37
CA CYS A 276 -3.60 9.02 -21.34
C CYS A 276 -3.47 10.52 -21.62
N GLY A 277 -3.27 10.89 -22.87
CA GLY A 277 -3.14 12.27 -23.33
C GLY A 277 -1.69 12.80 -23.35
N ASN A 278 -0.71 11.92 -23.19
CA ASN A 278 0.70 12.24 -23.33
C ASN A 278 1.45 11.07 -23.99
N PHE A 279 2.10 11.31 -25.13
CA PHE A 279 2.81 10.26 -25.88
C PHE A 279 3.91 9.61 -25.07
N ASP A 280 4.80 10.39 -24.48
CA ASP A 280 5.96 9.87 -23.75
C ASP A 280 5.53 8.99 -22.56
N ARG A 281 4.45 9.40 -21.87
CA ARG A 281 3.90 8.61 -20.75
C ARG A 281 3.19 7.33 -21.21
N MET A 282 2.51 7.38 -22.36
CA MET A 282 1.88 6.19 -22.94
C MET A 282 2.94 5.19 -23.43
N GLU A 283 4.03 5.69 -24.00
CA GLU A 283 5.20 4.89 -24.35
C GLU A 283 5.76 4.20 -23.08
N ARG A 284 5.95 4.94 -21.97
CA ARG A 284 6.39 4.36 -20.68
C ARG A 284 5.42 3.33 -20.12
N PHE A 285 4.13 3.54 -20.28
CA PHE A 285 3.11 2.56 -19.89
C PHE A 285 3.29 1.24 -20.64
N LEU A 286 3.44 1.29 -21.98
CA LEU A 286 3.65 0.09 -22.79
C LEU A 286 4.99 -0.57 -22.47
N GLU A 287 6.08 0.20 -22.30
CA GLU A 287 7.37 -0.33 -21.84
C GLU A 287 7.22 -1.05 -20.48
N THR A 288 6.45 -0.50 -19.53
CA THR A 288 6.24 -1.14 -18.23
C THR A 288 5.47 -2.46 -18.36
N LEU A 289 4.50 -2.56 -19.29
CA LEU A 289 3.82 -3.81 -19.61
C LEU A 289 4.78 -4.84 -20.24
N LEU A 290 5.66 -4.40 -21.15
CA LEU A 290 6.70 -5.28 -21.74
C LEU A 290 7.66 -5.81 -20.67
N LEU A 291 8.08 -4.96 -19.72
CA LEU A 291 8.90 -5.38 -18.58
C LEU A 291 8.17 -6.44 -17.74
N MET A 292 6.87 -6.26 -17.49
CA MET A 292 6.07 -7.21 -16.71
C MET A 292 5.95 -8.57 -17.44
N PHE A 293 5.44 -8.58 -18.65
CA PHE A 293 5.26 -9.84 -19.38
C PHE A 293 6.59 -10.52 -19.69
N GLY A 294 7.63 -9.73 -20.02
CA GLY A 294 8.99 -10.24 -20.22
C GLY A 294 9.55 -10.91 -18.96
N SER A 295 9.36 -10.27 -17.79
CA SER A 295 9.77 -10.85 -16.50
C SER A 295 9.01 -12.13 -16.17
N PHE A 296 7.70 -12.15 -16.43
CA PHE A 296 6.87 -13.35 -16.23
C PHE A 296 7.38 -14.52 -17.08
N LYS A 297 7.62 -14.28 -18.37
CA LYS A 297 8.15 -15.31 -19.28
C LYS A 297 9.57 -15.73 -18.92
N LEU A 298 10.42 -14.80 -18.47
CA LEU A 298 11.76 -15.13 -18.00
C LEU A 298 11.72 -16.11 -16.82
N ILE A 299 10.85 -15.89 -15.83
CA ILE A 299 10.65 -16.83 -14.72
C ILE A 299 10.15 -18.18 -15.24
N GLY A 300 9.21 -18.22 -16.20
CA GLY A 300 8.74 -19.48 -16.82
C GLY A 300 9.87 -20.26 -17.49
N ILE A 301 10.69 -19.59 -18.30
CA ILE A 301 11.87 -20.19 -18.95
C ILE A 301 12.85 -20.73 -17.90
N LEU A 302 13.15 -19.96 -16.85
CA LEU A 302 14.03 -20.42 -15.77
C LEU A 302 13.46 -21.65 -15.03
N GLN A 303 12.13 -21.72 -14.85
CA GLN A 303 11.48 -22.89 -14.28
C GLN A 303 11.63 -24.15 -15.14
N GLU A 304 11.60 -23.99 -16.46
CA GLU A 304 11.81 -25.08 -17.41
C GLU A 304 13.28 -25.50 -17.52
N LEU A 305 14.21 -24.53 -17.45
CA LEU A 305 15.66 -24.81 -17.50
C LEU A 305 16.20 -25.46 -16.24
N PHE A 306 15.60 -25.18 -15.07
CA PHE A 306 16.06 -25.67 -13.79
C PHE A 306 14.96 -26.44 -13.02
N PRO A 307 14.33 -27.47 -13.61
CA PRO A 307 13.16 -28.13 -13.03
C PRO A 307 13.46 -28.81 -11.68
N ALA A 308 14.68 -29.32 -11.49
CA ALA A 308 15.10 -29.97 -10.25
C ALA A 308 15.25 -29.02 -9.05
N LYS A 309 15.39 -27.72 -9.30
CA LYS A 309 15.52 -26.70 -8.26
C LYS A 309 14.26 -25.84 -8.10
N ALA A 310 13.44 -25.79 -9.14
CA ALA A 310 12.26 -24.94 -9.17
C ALA A 310 11.14 -25.50 -8.29
N LYS A 311 10.67 -24.71 -7.35
CA LYS A 311 9.48 -25.03 -6.54
C LYS A 311 8.21 -24.72 -7.35
N GLN A 312 7.13 -25.44 -7.07
CA GLN A 312 5.83 -25.26 -7.71
C GLN A 312 5.32 -23.82 -7.57
N LEU A 313 4.77 -23.28 -8.62
CA LEU A 313 4.08 -22.00 -8.66
C LEU A 313 2.58 -22.19 -8.38
N GLY A 314 1.92 -21.16 -7.85
CA GLY A 314 0.46 -21.11 -7.79
C GLY A 314 -0.15 -21.03 -9.20
N SER A 315 -1.43 -21.39 -9.34
CA SER A 315 -2.12 -21.54 -10.63
C SER A 315 -2.06 -20.29 -11.52
N LEU A 316 -2.31 -19.09 -10.97
CA LEU A 316 -2.19 -17.85 -11.73
C LEU A 316 -0.74 -17.52 -12.11
N SER A 317 0.21 -17.77 -11.21
CA SER A 317 1.64 -17.59 -11.47
C SER A 317 2.11 -18.53 -12.59
N GLU A 318 1.68 -19.77 -12.58
CA GLU A 318 1.97 -20.75 -13.61
C GLU A 318 1.35 -20.35 -14.96
N PHE A 319 0.08 -19.95 -14.96
CA PHE A 319 -0.59 -19.43 -16.15
C PHE A 319 0.18 -18.27 -16.76
N PHE A 320 0.51 -17.23 -16.00
CA PHE A 320 1.20 -16.06 -16.54
C PHE A 320 2.67 -16.34 -16.93
N SER A 321 3.34 -17.29 -16.31
CA SER A 321 4.74 -17.60 -16.65
C SER A 321 4.89 -18.59 -17.80
N LYS A 322 4.05 -19.64 -17.86
CA LYS A 322 4.20 -20.73 -18.82
C LYS A 322 3.26 -20.66 -20.02
N SER A 323 2.03 -20.13 -19.84
CA SER A 323 1.01 -20.13 -20.90
C SER A 323 1.45 -19.41 -22.18
N MET A 324 1.08 -19.96 -23.33
CA MET A 324 1.21 -19.30 -24.63
C MET A 324 0.40 -18.00 -24.71
N THR A 325 -0.71 -17.90 -23.98
CA THR A 325 -1.55 -16.69 -23.91
C THR A 325 -0.74 -15.46 -23.46
N THR A 326 0.20 -15.63 -22.54
CA THR A 326 1.07 -14.54 -22.10
C THR A 326 2.02 -14.05 -23.20
N TRP A 327 2.50 -14.95 -24.07
CA TRP A 327 3.25 -14.54 -25.27
C TRP A 327 2.37 -13.74 -26.22
N ILE A 328 1.11 -14.13 -26.39
CA ILE A 328 0.16 -13.38 -27.23
C ILE A 328 -0.03 -11.97 -26.66
N PHE A 329 -0.24 -11.82 -25.34
CA PHE A 329 -0.32 -10.51 -24.70
C PHE A 329 0.96 -9.70 -24.88
N PHE A 330 2.12 -10.30 -24.71
CA PHE A 330 3.40 -9.64 -24.96
C PHE A 330 3.49 -9.09 -26.39
N LEU A 331 3.14 -9.91 -27.39
CA LEU A 331 3.14 -9.51 -28.81
C LEU A 331 2.10 -8.40 -29.08
N ILE A 332 0.91 -8.48 -28.50
CA ILE A 332 -0.10 -7.41 -28.61
C ILE A 332 0.45 -6.08 -28.06
N VAL A 333 1.16 -6.12 -26.95
CA VAL A 333 1.79 -4.90 -26.38
C VAL A 333 2.92 -4.40 -27.27
N CYS A 334 3.75 -5.29 -27.85
CA CYS A 334 4.76 -4.91 -28.85
C CYS A 334 4.13 -4.22 -30.06
N MET A 335 3.05 -4.79 -30.60
CA MET A 335 2.31 -4.19 -31.71
C MET A 335 1.73 -2.83 -31.32
N GLY A 336 1.12 -2.73 -30.15
CA GLY A 336 0.62 -1.46 -29.61
C GLY A 336 1.71 -0.39 -29.47
N TYR A 337 2.91 -0.80 -29.05
CA TYR A 337 4.08 0.07 -28.97
C TYR A 337 4.50 0.60 -30.37
N ILE A 338 4.60 -0.28 -31.35
CA ILE A 338 4.92 0.10 -32.75
C ILE A 338 3.84 1.03 -33.30
N VAL A 339 2.56 0.70 -33.11
CA VAL A 339 1.44 1.54 -33.56
C VAL A 339 1.50 2.93 -32.89
N LEU A 340 1.82 3.01 -31.60
CA LEU A 340 1.98 4.28 -30.90
C LEU A 340 3.10 5.14 -31.53
N LEU A 341 4.25 4.52 -31.84
CA LEU A 341 5.37 5.23 -32.47
C LEU A 341 5.01 5.75 -33.87
N LEU A 342 4.32 4.96 -34.68
CA LEU A 342 3.84 5.35 -36.00
C LEU A 342 2.77 6.44 -35.92
N TYR A 343 1.87 6.35 -34.93
CA TYR A 343 0.83 7.34 -34.70
C TYR A 343 1.42 8.69 -34.27
N ARG A 344 2.45 8.66 -33.41
CA ARG A 344 3.18 9.86 -32.95
C ARG A 344 3.78 10.66 -34.09
N GLN A 345 4.21 10.01 -35.19
CA GLN A 345 4.81 10.68 -36.36
C GLN A 345 3.78 11.48 -37.19
N LYS A 346 2.48 11.15 -37.08
CA LYS A 346 1.42 11.68 -37.95
C LYS A 346 0.47 12.65 -37.26
N HIS A 347 0.47 12.71 -35.93
CA HIS A 347 -0.55 13.44 -35.16
C HIS A 347 0.06 14.44 -34.18
N GLU A 348 -0.61 15.57 -34.02
CA GLU A 348 -0.20 16.63 -33.11
C GLU A 348 -0.58 16.32 -31.65
N ALA A 349 0.15 16.95 -30.71
CA ALA A 349 -0.07 16.77 -29.29
C ALA A 349 -1.50 17.16 -28.82
N ALA A 350 -2.15 18.11 -29.51
CA ALA A 350 -3.50 18.56 -29.18
C ALA A 350 -4.57 17.47 -29.40
N GLU A 351 -4.45 16.65 -30.45
CA GLU A 351 -5.36 15.54 -30.72
C GLU A 351 -5.27 14.46 -29.65
N ILE A 352 -4.05 14.17 -29.20
CA ILE A 352 -3.82 13.20 -28.15
C ILE A 352 -4.43 13.61 -26.82
N ILE A 353 -4.39 14.88 -26.46
CA ILE A 353 -5.04 15.37 -25.24
C ILE A 353 -6.56 15.13 -25.30
N ARG A 354 -7.17 15.33 -26.46
CA ARG A 354 -8.61 15.08 -26.67
C ARG A 354 -8.92 13.57 -26.58
N CYS A 355 -8.22 12.75 -27.34
CA CYS A 355 -8.35 11.28 -27.29
C CYS A 355 -8.09 10.75 -25.90
N GLY A 356 -7.07 11.24 -25.20
CA GLY A 356 -6.71 10.79 -23.85
C GLY A 356 -7.81 11.04 -22.82
N ARG A 357 -8.57 12.12 -22.92
CA ARG A 357 -9.74 12.36 -22.04
C ARG A 357 -10.84 11.33 -22.26
N THR A 358 -11.10 11.00 -23.52
CA THR A 358 -12.10 9.99 -23.88
C THR A 358 -11.65 8.60 -23.45
N LEU A 359 -10.40 8.23 -23.72
CA LEU A 359 -9.82 6.96 -23.30
C LEU A 359 -9.86 6.75 -21.78
N ARG A 360 -9.56 7.77 -20.99
CA ARG A 360 -9.70 7.71 -19.51
C ARG A 360 -11.12 7.37 -19.09
N LYS A 361 -12.12 8.04 -19.68
CA LYS A 361 -13.54 7.78 -19.37
C LYS A 361 -13.93 6.34 -19.74
N ILE A 362 -13.56 5.90 -20.94
CA ILE A 362 -13.85 4.55 -21.42
C ILE A 362 -13.17 3.52 -20.50
N ALA A 363 -11.90 3.72 -20.13
CA ALA A 363 -11.17 2.80 -19.25
C ALA A 363 -11.83 2.71 -17.87
N VAL A 364 -12.18 3.83 -17.25
CA VAL A 364 -12.84 3.82 -15.93
C VAL A 364 -14.21 3.14 -16.02
N ILE A 365 -15.04 3.50 -17.01
CA ILE A 365 -16.35 2.86 -17.21
C ILE A 365 -16.18 1.36 -17.49
N GLY A 366 -15.22 1.00 -18.35
CA GLY A 366 -14.92 -0.40 -18.67
C GLY A 366 -14.48 -1.21 -17.45
N VAL A 367 -13.57 -0.69 -16.63
CA VAL A 367 -13.12 -1.38 -15.40
C VAL A 367 -14.27 -1.50 -14.40
N VAL A 368 -15.04 -0.43 -14.17
CA VAL A 368 -16.21 -0.50 -13.28
C VAL A 368 -17.24 -1.50 -13.82
N GLY A 369 -17.52 -1.47 -15.13
CA GLY A 369 -18.42 -2.42 -15.77
C GLY A 369 -17.97 -3.88 -15.63
N LEU A 370 -16.66 -4.15 -15.83
CA LEU A 370 -16.08 -5.49 -15.64
C LEU A 370 -16.17 -5.98 -14.19
N LEU A 371 -15.87 -5.11 -13.23
CA LEU A 371 -15.99 -5.46 -11.80
C LEU A 371 -17.43 -5.75 -11.40
N LEU A 372 -18.39 -4.95 -11.89
CA LEU A 372 -19.81 -5.18 -11.67
C LEU A 372 -20.28 -6.47 -12.34
N LEU A 373 -19.88 -6.71 -13.59
CA LEU A 373 -20.20 -7.94 -14.32
C LEU A 373 -19.66 -9.17 -13.57
N PHE A 374 -18.42 -9.12 -13.10
CA PHE A 374 -17.81 -10.19 -12.32
C PHE A 374 -18.60 -10.46 -11.01
N ALA A 375 -18.94 -9.40 -10.26
CA ALA A 375 -19.74 -9.53 -9.04
C ALA A 375 -21.13 -10.10 -9.30
N VAL A 376 -21.82 -9.64 -10.37
CA VAL A 376 -23.13 -10.15 -10.78
C VAL A 376 -23.03 -11.61 -11.22
N THR A 377 -21.97 -12.00 -11.94
CA THR A 377 -21.75 -13.39 -12.36
C THR A 377 -21.57 -14.31 -11.15
N ILE A 378 -20.76 -13.91 -10.16
CA ILE A 378 -20.60 -14.66 -8.91
C ILE A 378 -21.97 -14.82 -8.21
N LEU A 379 -22.70 -13.72 -8.05
CA LEU A 379 -24.01 -13.75 -7.40
C LEU A 379 -25.00 -14.64 -8.14
N ALA A 380 -25.09 -14.50 -9.46
CA ALA A 380 -26.02 -15.29 -10.29
C ALA A 380 -25.66 -16.78 -10.30
N ASN A 381 -24.37 -17.13 -10.33
CA ASN A 381 -23.91 -18.51 -10.22
C ASN A 381 -24.21 -19.10 -8.84
N THR A 382 -23.89 -18.37 -7.77
CA THR A 382 -24.11 -18.81 -6.38
C THR A 382 -25.58 -18.99 -6.04
N THR A 383 -26.46 -18.12 -6.57
CA THR A 383 -27.93 -18.22 -6.34
C THR A 383 -28.64 -19.16 -7.31
N GLY A 384 -27.94 -19.79 -8.25
CA GLY A 384 -28.52 -20.66 -9.28
C GLY A 384 -29.27 -19.92 -10.40
N LEU A 385 -29.23 -18.58 -10.42
CA LEU A 385 -29.88 -17.79 -11.49
C LEU A 385 -29.21 -18.01 -12.84
N LEU A 386 -27.89 -18.23 -12.86
CA LEU A 386 -27.15 -18.52 -14.09
C LEU A 386 -27.58 -19.84 -14.70
N GLN A 387 -27.78 -20.88 -13.87
CA GLN A 387 -28.32 -22.18 -14.30
C GLN A 387 -29.75 -22.03 -14.79
N LYS A 388 -30.60 -21.28 -14.07
CA LYS A 388 -32.01 -21.09 -14.40
C LYS A 388 -32.24 -20.37 -15.72
N TRP A 389 -31.42 -19.34 -16.02
CA TRP A 389 -31.64 -18.48 -17.20
C TRP A 389 -30.84 -18.91 -18.43
N PHE A 390 -29.65 -19.47 -18.22
CA PHE A 390 -28.74 -19.79 -19.32
C PHE A 390 -28.34 -21.26 -19.40
N GLY A 391 -28.83 -22.11 -18.46
CA GLY A 391 -28.47 -23.52 -18.41
C GLY A 391 -27.02 -23.80 -18.04
N VAL A 392 -26.29 -22.78 -17.55
CA VAL A 392 -24.84 -22.83 -17.24
C VAL A 392 -24.62 -22.70 -15.74
N SER A 393 -23.76 -23.55 -15.19
CA SER A 393 -23.25 -23.40 -13.82
C SER A 393 -21.74 -23.64 -13.80
N SER A 394 -21.04 -22.98 -12.90
CA SER A 394 -19.61 -23.16 -12.71
C SER A 394 -19.33 -23.55 -11.26
N THR A 395 -18.46 -24.55 -11.10
CA THR A 395 -17.89 -24.95 -9.79
C THR A 395 -16.51 -24.33 -9.54
N ASP A 396 -16.09 -23.43 -10.44
CA ASP A 396 -14.80 -22.73 -10.31
C ASP A 396 -14.75 -21.93 -9.02
N GLN A 397 -13.62 -22.02 -8.32
CA GLN A 397 -13.37 -21.39 -7.01
C GLN A 397 -13.47 -19.86 -7.01
N TYR A 398 -13.43 -19.19 -8.18
CA TYR A 398 -13.60 -17.74 -8.29
C TYR A 398 -15.03 -17.34 -8.64
N LEU A 399 -15.82 -18.24 -9.23
CA LEU A 399 -17.17 -17.95 -9.71
C LEU A 399 -18.28 -18.45 -8.80
N LEU A 400 -18.01 -19.43 -7.91
CA LEU A 400 -18.98 -19.95 -6.94
C LEU A 400 -18.61 -19.47 -5.53
N PHE A 401 -19.39 -18.54 -4.98
CA PHE A 401 -19.18 -18.06 -3.61
C PHE A 401 -19.73 -19.08 -2.60
N ASN A 402 -18.81 -19.83 -2.01
CA ASN A 402 -19.04 -20.79 -0.94
C ASN A 402 -17.99 -20.63 0.16
N GLU A 403 -17.97 -21.48 1.16
CA GLU A 403 -17.00 -21.41 2.27
C GLU A 403 -15.54 -21.44 1.79
N TYR A 404 -15.25 -22.16 0.71
CA TYR A 404 -13.89 -22.32 0.15
C TYR A 404 -13.51 -21.20 -0.83
N TRP A 405 -14.43 -20.30 -1.18
CA TRP A 405 -14.18 -19.24 -2.13
C TRP A 405 -12.92 -18.43 -1.79
N GLY A 406 -12.07 -18.21 -2.79
CA GLY A 406 -10.89 -17.37 -2.62
C GLY A 406 -9.92 -17.88 -1.53
N ASN A 407 -9.73 -19.19 -1.41
CA ASN A 407 -8.92 -19.81 -0.36
C ASN A 407 -9.48 -19.53 1.05
N SER A 408 -10.69 -20.00 1.32
CA SER A 408 -11.41 -19.87 2.60
C SER A 408 -11.83 -18.44 3.00
N ARG A 409 -11.71 -17.47 2.08
CA ARG A 409 -12.22 -16.12 2.33
C ARG A 409 -13.74 -16.08 2.37
N GLY A 410 -14.42 -16.93 1.59
CA GLY A 410 -15.88 -17.04 1.65
C GLY A 410 -16.40 -17.34 3.05
N PHE A 411 -15.77 -18.26 3.78
CA PHE A 411 -16.10 -18.56 5.17
C PHE A 411 -15.85 -17.35 6.09
N SER A 412 -14.64 -16.75 6.01
CA SER A 412 -14.28 -15.61 6.85
C SER A 412 -15.19 -14.40 6.61
N TRP A 413 -15.53 -14.11 5.35
CA TRP A 413 -16.41 -12.99 4.98
C TRP A 413 -17.84 -13.22 5.44
N SER A 414 -18.37 -14.44 5.26
CA SER A 414 -19.72 -14.80 5.69
C SER A 414 -19.90 -14.68 7.20
N ILE A 415 -18.94 -15.20 7.98
CA ILE A 415 -18.94 -15.07 9.45
C ILE A 415 -18.84 -13.59 9.86
N THR A 416 -17.96 -12.82 9.23
CA THR A 416 -17.80 -11.40 9.57
C THR A 416 -19.09 -10.62 9.29
N ALA A 417 -19.74 -10.87 8.15
CA ALA A 417 -21.01 -10.24 7.78
C ALA A 417 -22.15 -10.66 8.74
N GLU A 418 -22.24 -11.95 9.07
CA GLU A 418 -23.22 -12.48 10.03
C GLU A 418 -23.08 -11.80 11.40
N LYS A 419 -21.85 -11.75 11.91
CA LYS A 419 -21.60 -11.14 13.24
C LYS A 419 -21.79 -9.64 13.23
N PHE A 420 -21.37 -8.93 12.17
CA PHE A 420 -21.63 -7.50 12.02
C PHE A 420 -23.14 -7.20 11.99
N ALA A 421 -23.94 -8.01 11.27
CA ALA A 421 -25.38 -7.83 11.21
C ALA A 421 -26.05 -7.94 12.60
N LYS A 422 -25.53 -8.82 13.47
CA LYS A 422 -26.01 -9.04 14.84
C LYS A 422 -25.51 -8.02 15.87
N LEU A 423 -24.54 -7.15 15.53
CA LEU A 423 -24.06 -6.11 16.42
C LEU A 423 -25.19 -5.11 16.76
N PRO A 424 -25.25 -4.59 18.00
CA PRO A 424 -26.14 -3.49 18.33
C PRO A 424 -25.75 -2.22 17.54
N LEU A 425 -26.71 -1.33 17.30
CA LEU A 425 -26.54 -0.18 16.42
C LEU A 425 -25.29 0.67 16.77
N TRP A 426 -25.06 0.93 18.03
CA TRP A 426 -23.91 1.72 18.48
C TRP A 426 -22.56 1.04 18.12
N ARG A 427 -22.48 -0.32 18.19
CA ARG A 427 -21.30 -1.06 17.74
C ARG A 427 -21.18 -1.13 16.21
N LYS A 428 -22.30 -1.10 15.49
CA LYS A 428 -22.23 -0.94 14.02
C LYS A 428 -21.61 0.40 13.63
N LEU A 429 -21.71 1.43 14.49
CA LEU A 429 -21.10 2.73 14.27
C LEU A 429 -19.64 2.79 14.75
N THR A 430 -19.31 2.21 15.91
CA THR A 430 -17.99 2.35 16.57
C THR A 430 -17.10 1.10 16.44
N GLY A 431 -17.67 -0.05 16.05
CA GLY A 431 -16.97 -1.33 15.94
C GLY A 431 -16.76 -2.05 17.27
N VAL A 432 -15.96 -3.12 17.20
CA VAL A 432 -15.60 -3.95 18.37
C VAL A 432 -14.25 -3.52 18.98
N GLY A 433 -13.51 -2.65 18.33
CA GLY A 433 -12.20 -2.13 18.71
C GLY A 433 -11.14 -2.39 17.64
N PRO A 434 -10.16 -1.47 17.46
CA PRO A 434 -9.07 -1.67 16.53
C PRO A 434 -8.35 -3.00 16.77
N ASP A 435 -8.26 -3.83 15.73
CA ASP A 435 -7.60 -5.15 15.76
C ASP A 435 -8.18 -6.15 16.79
N CYS A 436 -9.44 -5.96 17.24
CA CYS A 436 -10.13 -6.84 18.20
C CYS A 436 -10.99 -7.93 17.54
N TYR A 437 -10.73 -8.26 16.27
CA TYR A 437 -11.51 -9.26 15.54
C TYR A 437 -11.53 -10.63 16.25
N SER A 438 -10.37 -11.20 16.52
CA SER A 438 -10.25 -12.48 17.21
C SER A 438 -10.79 -12.42 18.64
N VAL A 439 -10.49 -11.36 19.38
CA VAL A 439 -10.98 -11.18 20.76
C VAL A 439 -12.51 -11.26 20.80
N TYR A 440 -13.20 -10.60 19.88
CA TYR A 440 -14.65 -10.66 19.81
C TYR A 440 -15.19 -12.01 19.35
N CYS A 441 -14.58 -12.59 18.28
CA CYS A 441 -15.09 -13.84 17.71
C CYS A 441 -14.89 -15.04 18.64
N TYR A 442 -13.78 -15.11 19.35
CA TYR A 442 -13.49 -16.23 20.26
C TYR A 442 -14.08 -16.05 21.68
N ALA A 443 -14.66 -14.91 21.99
CA ALA A 443 -15.45 -14.75 23.22
C ALA A 443 -16.83 -15.45 23.16
N ASP A 444 -17.32 -15.75 21.97
CA ASP A 444 -18.54 -16.52 21.71
C ASP A 444 -18.16 -18.00 21.53
N ALA A 445 -18.52 -18.86 22.49
CA ALA A 445 -18.11 -20.27 22.51
C ALA A 445 -18.59 -21.06 21.28
N ASP A 446 -19.82 -20.79 20.78
CA ASP A 446 -20.36 -21.46 19.60
C ASP A 446 -19.59 -21.07 18.34
N LEU A 447 -19.28 -19.78 18.21
CA LEU A 447 -18.48 -19.29 17.11
C LEU A 447 -17.04 -19.81 17.19
N ALA A 448 -16.42 -19.79 18.36
CA ALA A 448 -15.10 -20.37 18.57
C ALA A 448 -15.06 -21.85 18.16
N GLY A 449 -16.09 -22.62 18.53
CA GLY A 449 -16.24 -24.02 18.10
C GLY A 449 -16.30 -24.16 16.57
N ARG A 450 -17.09 -23.35 15.89
CA ARG A 450 -17.18 -23.33 14.40
C ARG A 450 -15.84 -22.97 13.76
N LEU A 451 -15.14 -21.97 14.30
CA LEU A 451 -13.84 -21.52 13.80
C LEU A 451 -12.77 -22.61 13.99
N HIS A 452 -12.70 -23.24 15.16
CA HIS A 452 -11.79 -24.34 15.42
C HIS A 452 -12.10 -25.59 14.60
N HIS A 453 -13.37 -25.86 14.33
CA HIS A 453 -13.76 -26.96 13.43
C HIS A 453 -13.28 -26.70 11.99
N TYR A 454 -13.38 -25.47 11.51
CA TYR A 454 -13.03 -25.11 10.11
C TYR A 454 -11.51 -24.96 9.91
N PHE A 455 -10.82 -24.20 10.77
CA PHE A 455 -9.41 -23.89 10.62
C PHE A 455 -8.46 -24.85 11.38
N GLY A 456 -9.00 -25.65 12.28
CA GLY A 456 -8.22 -26.51 13.21
C GLY A 456 -7.96 -25.83 14.56
N GLN A 457 -7.74 -26.67 15.58
CA GLN A 457 -7.59 -26.24 16.98
C GLN A 457 -6.38 -25.30 17.23
N ASN A 458 -5.34 -25.41 16.39
CA ASN A 458 -4.10 -24.67 16.53
C ASN A 458 -4.05 -23.36 15.69
N GLN A 459 -5.13 -23.05 14.98
CA GLN A 459 -5.20 -21.86 14.13
C GLN A 459 -6.27 -20.90 14.64
N THR A 460 -5.93 -19.63 14.66
CA THR A 460 -6.85 -18.55 15.07
C THR A 460 -7.13 -17.62 13.91
N LEU A 461 -8.40 -17.44 13.57
CA LEU A 461 -8.80 -16.41 12.61
C LEU A 461 -8.69 -15.03 13.26
N THR A 462 -7.70 -14.25 12.86
CA THR A 462 -7.35 -12.97 13.50
C THR A 462 -7.96 -11.75 12.81
N ASN A 463 -8.49 -11.91 11.61
CA ASN A 463 -9.05 -10.82 10.80
C ASN A 463 -9.96 -11.39 9.70
N ALA A 464 -10.70 -10.51 9.03
CA ALA A 464 -11.65 -10.90 7.97
C ALA A 464 -11.00 -11.32 6.63
N HIS A 465 -9.67 -11.28 6.48
CA HIS A 465 -8.97 -11.45 5.18
C HIS A 465 -9.51 -10.54 4.05
N ASN A 466 -10.07 -9.41 4.43
CA ASN A 466 -10.49 -8.29 3.61
C ASN A 466 -10.39 -7.04 4.48
N GLU A 467 -9.49 -6.13 4.14
CA GLU A 467 -9.22 -4.94 4.95
C GLU A 467 -10.44 -4.06 5.13
N PHE A 468 -11.24 -3.90 4.09
CA PHE A 468 -12.45 -3.06 4.15
C PHE A 468 -13.50 -3.66 5.09
N LEU A 469 -13.72 -4.96 4.99
CA LEU A 469 -14.65 -5.68 5.87
C LEU A 469 -14.12 -5.72 7.32
N ASN A 470 -12.80 -5.89 7.48
CA ASN A 470 -12.13 -5.85 8.77
C ASN A 470 -12.25 -4.48 9.43
N GLN A 471 -12.05 -3.40 8.67
CA GLN A 471 -12.25 -2.04 9.17
C GLN A 471 -13.70 -1.79 9.57
N LEU A 472 -14.66 -2.23 8.75
CA LEU A 472 -16.08 -2.10 9.07
C LEU A 472 -16.44 -2.84 10.37
N PHE A 473 -15.91 -4.03 10.58
CA PHE A 473 -16.17 -4.83 11.77
C PHE A 473 -15.46 -4.29 13.01
N CYS A 474 -14.16 -4.01 12.90
CA CYS A 474 -13.34 -3.59 14.01
C CYS A 474 -13.58 -2.13 14.42
N THR A 475 -13.80 -1.21 13.45
CA THR A 475 -13.89 0.23 13.74
C THR A 475 -15.27 0.82 13.44
N GLY A 476 -16.21 -0.02 13.00
CA GLY A 476 -17.59 0.37 12.70
C GLY A 476 -17.71 1.25 11.45
N GLY A 477 -18.93 1.69 11.18
CA GLY A 477 -19.24 2.54 10.03
C GLY A 477 -18.48 3.87 10.03
N ILE A 478 -18.23 4.46 11.22
CA ILE A 478 -17.48 5.71 11.34
C ILE A 478 -16.01 5.48 10.97
N GLY A 479 -15.37 4.44 11.51
CA GLY A 479 -13.98 4.12 11.20
C GLY A 479 -13.81 3.68 9.75
N PHE A 480 -14.72 2.88 9.23
CA PHE A 480 -14.75 2.49 7.82
C PHE A 480 -14.83 3.69 6.87
N ALA A 481 -15.78 4.62 7.13
CA ALA A 481 -15.93 5.83 6.33
C ALA A 481 -14.67 6.71 6.39
N ALA A 482 -14.07 6.85 7.57
CA ALA A 482 -12.83 7.60 7.74
C ALA A 482 -11.64 6.95 7.02
N PHE A 483 -11.53 5.62 7.05
CA PHE A 483 -10.50 4.85 6.34
C PHE A 483 -10.64 5.01 4.82
N VAL A 484 -11.83 4.77 4.26
CA VAL A 484 -12.10 4.94 2.83
C VAL A 484 -11.92 6.41 2.43
N GLY A 485 -12.37 7.34 3.28
CA GLY A 485 -12.19 8.79 3.08
C GLY A 485 -10.72 9.21 3.01
N PHE A 486 -9.87 8.64 3.86
CA PHE A 486 -8.41 8.85 3.82
C PHE A 486 -7.79 8.34 2.52
N LEU A 487 -8.12 7.11 2.09
CA LEU A 487 -7.63 6.56 0.82
C LEU A 487 -8.11 7.40 -0.38
N ALA A 488 -9.38 7.77 -0.41
CA ALA A 488 -9.95 8.63 -1.45
C ALA A 488 -9.30 10.03 -1.47
N ALA A 489 -9.06 10.64 -0.30
CA ALA A 489 -8.39 11.93 -0.20
C ALA A 489 -6.96 11.86 -0.75
N ALA A 490 -6.23 10.78 -0.49
CA ALA A 490 -4.88 10.54 -1.04
C ALA A 490 -4.93 10.41 -2.57
N VAL A 491 -5.83 9.59 -3.11
CA VAL A 491 -6.03 9.45 -4.56
C VAL A 491 -6.34 10.81 -5.20
N CYS A 492 -7.31 11.54 -4.66
CA CYS A 492 -7.70 12.87 -5.17
C CYS A 492 -6.53 13.87 -5.10
N ARG A 493 -5.81 13.89 -3.98
CA ARG A 493 -4.68 14.79 -3.75
C ARG A 493 -3.57 14.57 -4.77
N PHE A 494 -3.15 13.32 -4.94
CA PHE A 494 -2.04 12.98 -5.83
C PHE A 494 -2.45 13.03 -7.30
N TRP A 495 -3.67 12.63 -7.65
CA TRP A 495 -4.19 12.78 -9.00
C TRP A 495 -4.22 14.23 -9.46
N LYS A 496 -4.71 15.15 -8.63
CA LYS A 496 -4.77 16.59 -8.96
C LYS A 496 -3.39 17.23 -9.13
N ASN A 497 -2.39 16.75 -8.39
CA ASN A 497 -1.06 17.36 -8.39
C ASN A 497 -0.03 16.66 -9.30
N ARG A 498 -0.34 15.52 -9.93
CA ARG A 498 0.60 14.71 -10.73
C ARG A 498 1.23 15.44 -11.92
N GLU A 499 0.62 16.51 -12.43
CA GLU A 499 1.18 17.31 -13.53
C GLU A 499 2.19 18.34 -13.01
N LYS A 500 1.95 18.90 -11.80
CA LYS A 500 2.83 19.87 -11.16
C LYS A 500 4.01 19.18 -10.45
N GLU A 501 3.74 18.05 -9.82
CA GLU A 501 4.73 17.22 -9.14
C GLU A 501 4.56 15.75 -9.62
N PRO A 502 5.32 15.33 -10.63
CA PRO A 502 5.16 14.00 -11.22
C PRO A 502 5.37 12.85 -10.22
N MET A 503 6.21 13.02 -9.19
CA MET A 503 6.41 12.02 -8.14
C MET A 503 5.19 11.83 -7.22
N ALA A 504 4.16 12.68 -7.29
CA ALA A 504 2.86 12.41 -6.68
C ALA A 504 2.24 11.08 -7.19
N LEU A 505 2.64 10.66 -8.40
CA LEU A 505 2.23 9.36 -8.96
C LEU A 505 2.62 8.18 -8.05
N MET A 506 3.76 8.25 -7.36
CA MET A 506 4.20 7.20 -6.43
C MET A 506 3.16 6.94 -5.32
N GLY A 507 2.69 8.00 -4.66
CA GLY A 507 1.65 7.87 -3.63
C GLY A 507 0.30 7.43 -4.19
N LEU A 508 -0.07 7.91 -5.38
CA LEU A 508 -1.29 7.46 -6.08
C LEU A 508 -1.26 5.95 -6.34
N LEU A 509 -0.17 5.47 -6.94
CA LEU A 509 -0.01 4.04 -7.24
C LEU A 509 0.02 3.19 -5.97
N ALA A 510 0.71 3.66 -4.92
CA ALA A 510 0.78 2.95 -3.64
C ALA A 510 -0.62 2.74 -3.02
N VAL A 511 -1.47 3.77 -3.05
CA VAL A 511 -2.85 3.66 -2.55
C VAL A 511 -3.71 2.72 -3.40
N LEU A 512 -3.63 2.82 -4.73
CA LEU A 512 -4.40 1.96 -5.64
C LEU A 512 -4.01 0.49 -5.48
N VAL A 513 -2.72 0.21 -5.50
CA VAL A 513 -2.15 -1.14 -5.37
C VAL A 513 -2.48 -1.75 -3.99
N TYR A 514 -2.29 -0.97 -2.92
CA TYR A 514 -2.64 -1.41 -1.57
C TYR A 514 -4.13 -1.73 -1.45
N SER A 515 -5.01 -0.86 -1.96
CA SER A 515 -6.45 -1.06 -1.89
C SER A 515 -6.89 -2.33 -2.61
N ALA A 516 -6.33 -2.59 -3.80
CA ALA A 516 -6.63 -3.80 -4.56
C ALA A 516 -6.08 -5.07 -3.90
N HIS A 517 -4.83 -5.04 -3.39
CA HIS A 517 -4.24 -6.15 -2.66
C HIS A 517 -5.04 -6.49 -1.40
N ASN A 518 -5.34 -5.47 -0.59
CA ASN A 518 -5.96 -5.64 0.71
C ASN A 518 -7.49 -5.79 0.65
N PHE A 519 -8.07 -5.79 -0.55
CA PHE A 519 -9.42 -6.33 -0.73
C PHE A 519 -9.47 -7.85 -0.47
N PHE A 520 -8.33 -8.54 -0.63
CA PHE A 520 -8.16 -9.96 -0.34
C PHE A 520 -7.20 -10.26 0.81
N CYS A 521 -6.65 -9.22 1.43
CA CYS A 521 -5.69 -9.30 2.52
C CYS A 521 -6.04 -8.29 3.62
N TYR A 522 -5.11 -7.98 4.50
CA TYR A 522 -5.34 -7.15 5.69
C TYR A 522 -4.08 -6.36 6.07
N GLN A 523 -4.25 -5.34 6.93
CA GLN A 523 -3.14 -4.57 7.50
C GLN A 523 -2.21 -5.46 8.32
N GLN A 524 -0.93 -5.19 8.22
CA GLN A 524 0.08 -5.81 9.06
C GLN A 524 1.41 -5.01 8.99
N VAL A 525 2.23 -5.15 10.01
CA VAL A 525 3.42 -4.30 10.20
C VAL A 525 4.46 -4.42 9.07
N CYS A 526 4.48 -5.53 8.33
CA CYS A 526 5.43 -5.70 7.23
C CYS A 526 5.09 -4.86 5.98
N CYS A 527 3.85 -4.37 5.86
CA CYS A 527 3.35 -3.67 4.67
C CYS A 527 2.92 -2.23 4.94
N ILE A 528 2.06 -2.01 5.94
CA ILE A 528 1.37 -0.73 6.16
C ILE A 528 2.32 0.47 6.41
N PRO A 529 3.46 0.34 7.12
CA PRO A 529 4.39 1.46 7.30
C PRO A 529 4.93 1.99 5.96
N PHE A 530 5.12 1.12 4.97
CA PHE A 530 5.60 1.51 3.64
C PHE A 530 4.53 2.25 2.84
N LEU A 531 3.26 1.85 2.94
CA LEU A 531 2.17 2.62 2.34
C LEU A 531 2.14 4.05 2.89
N PHE A 532 2.09 4.19 4.22
CA PHE A 532 2.05 5.51 4.86
C PHE A 532 3.29 6.34 4.53
N LEU A 533 4.47 5.69 4.45
CA LEU A 533 5.73 6.35 4.05
C LEU A 533 5.65 6.90 2.63
N LEU A 534 5.22 6.10 1.64
CA LEU A 534 5.12 6.55 0.25
C LEU A 534 4.07 7.66 0.07
N ILE A 535 2.95 7.58 0.79
CA ILE A 535 1.96 8.65 0.86
C ILE A 535 2.59 9.93 1.44
N ALA A 536 3.30 9.82 2.57
CA ALA A 536 3.92 10.96 3.25
C ALA A 536 5.04 11.61 2.41
N MET A 537 5.87 10.80 1.74
CA MET A 537 6.89 11.29 0.81
C MET A 537 6.27 12.03 -0.37
N SER A 538 5.22 11.47 -0.96
CA SER A 538 4.50 12.11 -2.07
C SER A 538 3.82 13.42 -1.64
N GLU A 539 3.23 13.47 -0.45
CA GLU A 539 2.65 14.71 0.10
C GLU A 539 3.74 15.77 0.37
N ASN A 540 4.92 15.36 0.88
CA ASN A 540 6.06 16.27 1.06
C ASN A 540 6.46 16.95 -0.26
N LEU A 541 6.53 16.17 -1.35
CA LEU A 541 6.90 16.69 -2.67
C LEU A 541 5.83 17.61 -3.24
N VAL A 542 4.54 17.23 -3.10
CA VAL A 542 3.41 18.08 -3.51
C VAL A 542 3.40 19.41 -2.75
N ARG A 543 3.70 19.41 -1.44
CA ARG A 543 3.82 20.63 -0.63
C ARG A 543 4.95 21.52 -1.11
N LYS A 544 6.13 20.95 -1.33
CA LYS A 544 7.29 21.70 -1.86
C LYS A 544 7.05 22.28 -3.26
N ALA A 545 6.30 21.58 -4.10
CA ALA A 545 5.93 22.09 -5.42
C ALA A 545 4.89 23.23 -5.36
N ALA A 546 4.10 23.30 -4.30
CA ALA A 546 3.16 24.39 -4.07
C ALA A 546 3.79 25.64 -3.45
N GLU A 547 4.99 25.51 -2.86
CA GLU A 547 5.78 26.62 -2.26
C GLU A 547 6.66 27.34 -3.32
N LYS A 548 6.90 26.70 -4.47
CA LYS A 548 7.60 27.27 -5.63
C LYS A 548 6.66 28.08 -6.52
#